data_dc1d4dca6813b87da9ff2728e8591bfc
#
_entry.id   dc1d4dca6813b87da9ff2728e8591bfc
#
_cell.length_a   1.000
_cell.length_b   1.000
_cell.length_c   1.000
_cell.angle_alpha   90.00
_cell.angle_beta   90.00
_cell.angle_gamma   90.00
#
_symmetry.space_group_name_H-M   'P 1'
#
loop_
_entity.id
_entity.type
_entity.pdbx_description
1 polymer ?
#
loop_
_entity_poly.entity_id
_entity_poly.type
_entity_poly.pdbx_seq_one_letter_code
_entity_poly.pdbx_strand_id
1 'polypeptide(L)'
;DSAHRNGVPATATIFIPWGDSWYANQFIQELLVQNSDGSFPGADKLIEIAEYYGFDGYMINHESGGHALFDDFLAYIQRVKPDGFTMAWYNGSGSLSAGSISSWLQNGDTRINDEWWLDMSWGGVDDTVANTKAAGRSPFDIHASWEYFPRAGGSRGGRVSSLVGNDGKVMCSL
;
A
#
# COMPACT_ATOMS: atom_id res chain seq x y z
N ASP A 1 9.65 -10.46 16.07
CA ASP A 1 10.91 -10.53 16.82
C ASP A 1 12.07 -11.17 16.01
N SER A 2 11.84 -12.28 15.31
CA SER A 2 12.87 -12.87 14.43
C SER A 2 13.21 -11.95 13.23
N ALA A 3 12.24 -11.26 12.68
CA ALA A 3 12.46 -10.29 11.61
C ALA A 3 13.37 -9.15 12.11
N HIS A 4 13.02 -8.52 13.22
CA HIS A 4 13.78 -7.40 13.79
C HIS A 4 15.22 -7.78 14.16
N ARG A 5 15.44 -9.01 14.68
CA ARG A 5 16.80 -9.51 14.96
C ARG A 5 17.68 -9.61 13.73
N ASN A 6 17.05 -9.71 12.55
CA ASN A 6 17.73 -9.74 11.26
C ASN A 6 17.64 -8.41 10.50
N GLY A 7 17.20 -7.33 11.16
CA GLY A 7 17.07 -6.01 10.55
C GLY A 7 15.96 -5.91 9.50
N VAL A 8 14.94 -6.78 9.57
CA VAL A 8 13.83 -6.80 8.62
C VAL A 8 12.58 -6.22 9.32
N PRO A 9 11.94 -5.19 8.77
CA PRO A 9 10.68 -4.67 9.31
C PRO A 9 9.56 -5.71 9.19
N ALA A 10 8.62 -5.67 10.13
CA ALA A 10 7.46 -6.55 10.17
C ALA A 10 6.18 -5.72 10.18
N THR A 11 5.44 -5.72 9.08
CA THR A 11 4.16 -5.04 8.98
C THR A 11 2.99 -6.00 9.20
N ALA A 12 1.89 -5.49 9.77
CA ALA A 12 0.63 -6.22 9.83
C ALA A 12 -0.24 -5.93 8.61
N THR A 13 -1.20 -6.81 8.32
CA THR A 13 -2.14 -6.61 7.22
C THR A 13 -3.51 -6.19 7.75
N ILE A 14 -4.05 -5.11 7.18
CA ILE A 14 -5.48 -4.76 7.29
C ILE A 14 -6.15 -5.30 6.04
N PHE A 15 -6.96 -6.34 6.19
CA PHE A 15 -7.65 -6.96 5.09
C PHE A 15 -9.08 -6.44 4.97
N ILE A 16 -9.38 -5.78 3.86
CA ILE A 16 -10.73 -5.34 3.48
C ILE A 16 -11.16 -6.25 2.32
N PRO A 17 -12.08 -7.20 2.56
CA PRO A 17 -12.42 -8.23 1.59
C PRO A 17 -13.06 -7.63 0.33
N TRP A 18 -12.84 -8.30 -0.80
CA TRP A 18 -13.45 -7.92 -2.08
C TRP A 18 -14.98 -8.06 -2.05
N GLY A 19 -15.63 -7.25 -2.87
CA GLY A 19 -17.08 -7.21 -3.05
C GLY A 19 -17.78 -6.33 -2.02
N ASP A 20 -19.03 -6.01 -2.32
CA ASP A 20 -19.93 -5.22 -1.44
C ASP A 20 -20.47 -6.09 -0.29
N SER A 21 -19.55 -6.75 0.44
CA SER A 21 -19.99 -7.47 1.62
C SER A 21 -20.40 -6.49 2.71
N TRP A 22 -21.45 -6.82 3.45
CA TRP A 22 -21.89 -6.04 4.60
C TRP A 22 -20.74 -5.78 5.59
N TYR A 23 -19.88 -6.78 5.79
CA TYR A 23 -18.69 -6.67 6.67
C TYR A 23 -17.67 -5.65 6.17
N ALA A 24 -17.36 -5.64 4.87
CA ALA A 24 -16.41 -4.69 4.31
C ALA A 24 -16.91 -3.26 4.50
N ASN A 25 -18.19 -3.00 4.18
CA ASN A 25 -18.80 -1.69 4.30
C ASN A 25 -18.87 -1.23 5.77
N GLN A 26 -19.29 -2.11 6.69
CA GLN A 26 -19.36 -1.77 8.12
C GLN A 26 -17.96 -1.51 8.68
N PHE A 27 -16.97 -2.37 8.38
CA PHE A 27 -15.61 -2.22 8.84
C PHE A 27 -15.00 -0.90 8.36
N ILE A 28 -15.18 -0.56 7.08
CA ILE A 28 -14.71 0.70 6.52
C ILE A 28 -15.36 1.89 7.23
N GLN A 29 -16.69 1.86 7.44
CA GLN A 29 -17.40 2.94 8.12
C GLN A 29 -16.94 3.14 9.56
N GLU A 30 -16.67 2.06 10.29
CA GLU A 30 -16.16 2.12 11.66
C GLU A 30 -14.72 2.61 11.72
N LEU A 31 -13.87 2.14 10.79
CA LEU A 31 -12.46 2.54 10.69
C LEU A 31 -12.32 4.03 10.35
N LEU A 32 -13.17 4.54 9.46
CA LEU A 32 -13.09 5.88 8.89
C LEU A 32 -13.97 6.91 9.64
N VAL A 33 -14.33 6.64 10.90
CA VAL A 33 -14.97 7.67 11.74
C VAL A 33 -14.00 8.84 11.92
N GLN A 34 -14.44 10.04 11.50
CA GLN A 34 -13.67 11.27 11.64
C GLN A 34 -14.28 12.17 12.73
N ASN A 35 -13.45 12.67 13.61
CA ASN A 35 -13.83 13.69 14.60
C ASN A 35 -13.94 15.08 13.95
N SER A 36 -14.60 16.01 14.65
CA SER A 36 -14.78 17.39 14.19
C SER A 36 -13.47 18.18 14.02
N ASP A 37 -12.40 17.75 14.64
CA ASP A 37 -11.04 18.30 14.51
C ASP A 37 -10.23 17.68 13.35
N GLY A 38 -10.83 16.76 12.60
CA GLY A 38 -10.20 16.06 11.48
C GLY A 38 -9.35 14.85 11.88
N SER A 39 -9.30 14.48 13.16
CA SER A 39 -8.62 13.26 13.62
C SER A 39 -9.45 12.01 13.35
N PHE A 40 -8.77 10.86 13.30
CA PHE A 40 -9.36 9.55 13.08
C PHE A 40 -9.01 8.60 14.22
N PRO A 41 -9.95 8.34 15.16
CA PRO A 41 -9.70 7.41 16.27
C PRO A 41 -9.28 6.01 15.81
N GLY A 42 -9.77 5.55 14.65
CA GLY A 42 -9.35 4.29 14.04
C GLY A 42 -7.86 4.27 13.69
N ALA A 43 -7.33 5.37 13.15
CA ALA A 43 -5.91 5.50 12.83
C ALA A 43 -5.04 5.51 14.09
N ASP A 44 -5.44 6.27 15.11
CA ASP A 44 -4.73 6.32 16.39
C ASP A 44 -4.67 4.93 17.04
N LYS A 45 -5.78 4.19 16.98
CA LYS A 45 -5.86 2.84 17.51
C LYS A 45 -4.98 1.85 16.74
N LEU A 46 -4.87 1.98 15.43
CA LEU A 46 -3.96 1.15 14.63
C LEU A 46 -2.50 1.40 15.03
N ILE A 47 -2.11 2.64 15.25
CA ILE A 47 -0.75 2.98 15.71
C ILE A 47 -0.50 2.37 17.08
N GLU A 48 -1.42 2.54 18.05
CA GLU A 48 -1.32 1.94 19.38
C GLU A 48 -1.17 0.40 19.32
N ILE A 49 -1.95 -0.27 18.46
CA ILE A 49 -1.86 -1.72 18.26
C ILE A 49 -0.49 -2.11 17.70
N ALA A 50 0.02 -1.36 16.72
CA ALA A 50 1.32 -1.62 16.14
C ALA A 50 2.44 -1.48 17.17
N GLU A 51 2.43 -0.41 17.97
CA GLU A 51 3.38 -0.20 19.05
C GLU A 51 3.32 -1.32 20.10
N TYR A 52 2.11 -1.74 20.49
CA TYR A 52 1.93 -2.81 21.49
C TYR A 52 2.47 -4.16 21.01
N TYR A 53 2.25 -4.53 19.76
CA TYR A 53 2.71 -5.80 19.19
C TYR A 53 4.09 -5.73 18.53
N GLY A 54 4.65 -4.55 18.36
CA GLY A 54 5.94 -4.32 17.71
C GLY A 54 5.87 -4.47 16.19
N PHE A 55 4.79 -3.99 15.55
CA PHE A 55 4.75 -3.88 14.09
C PHE A 55 5.36 -2.56 13.65
N ASP A 56 6.06 -2.60 12.50
CA ASP A 56 6.67 -1.41 11.89
C ASP A 56 5.71 -0.71 10.91
N GLY A 57 4.43 -1.06 10.93
CA GLY A 57 3.41 -0.47 10.07
C GLY A 57 2.35 -1.44 9.62
N TYR A 58 1.61 -1.03 8.58
CA TYR A 58 0.54 -1.83 7.99
C TYR A 58 0.62 -1.87 6.48
N MET A 59 0.22 -3.02 5.92
CA MET A 59 -0.20 -3.14 4.53
C MET A 59 -1.73 -3.20 4.50
N ILE A 60 -2.37 -2.25 3.82
CA ILE A 60 -3.82 -2.27 3.60
C ILE A 60 -4.11 -3.01 2.31
N ASN A 61 -4.70 -4.19 2.42
CA ASN A 61 -5.22 -4.96 1.31
C ASN A 61 -6.69 -4.57 1.11
N HIS A 62 -6.94 -3.68 0.14
CA HIS A 62 -8.25 -3.10 -0.13
C HIS A 62 -8.73 -3.42 -1.55
N GLU A 63 -9.59 -4.40 -1.67
CA GLU A 63 -10.14 -4.85 -2.96
C GLU A 63 -11.65 -4.56 -3.09
N SER A 64 -12.18 -3.67 -2.26
CA SER A 64 -13.60 -3.26 -2.29
C SER A 64 -13.78 -1.86 -2.89
N GLY A 65 -15.01 -1.38 -2.97
CA GLY A 65 -15.33 -0.03 -3.42
C GLY A 65 -14.66 1.06 -2.57
N GLY A 66 -14.40 2.22 -3.17
CA GLY A 66 -13.80 3.35 -2.48
C GLY A 66 -14.72 3.97 -1.41
N HIS A 67 -14.13 4.67 -0.45
CA HIS A 67 -14.83 5.48 0.53
C HIS A 67 -14.24 6.88 0.53
N ALA A 68 -15.08 7.92 0.56
CA ALA A 68 -14.68 9.31 0.39
C ALA A 68 -13.64 9.82 1.42
N LEU A 69 -13.60 9.22 2.62
CA LEU A 69 -12.67 9.61 3.68
C LEU A 69 -11.36 8.82 3.71
N PHE A 70 -11.14 7.89 2.77
CA PHE A 70 -9.92 7.08 2.80
C PHE A 70 -8.66 7.90 2.60
N ASP A 71 -8.69 8.85 1.68
CA ASP A 71 -7.54 9.73 1.40
C ASP A 71 -7.18 10.56 2.63
N ASP A 72 -8.18 11.14 3.29
CA ASP A 72 -8.01 11.93 4.51
C ASP A 72 -7.50 11.08 5.68
N PHE A 73 -8.01 9.86 5.81
CA PHE A 73 -7.56 8.88 6.81
C PHE A 73 -6.08 8.51 6.63
N LEU A 74 -5.67 8.18 5.40
CA LEU A 74 -4.29 7.83 5.10
C LEU A 74 -3.37 9.03 5.28
N ALA A 75 -3.78 10.21 4.81
CA ALA A 75 -3.03 11.45 5.02
C ALA A 75 -2.92 11.81 6.51
N TYR A 76 -3.94 11.52 7.32
CA TYR A 76 -3.88 11.67 8.76
C TYR A 76 -2.83 10.75 9.37
N ILE A 77 -2.83 9.45 9.04
CA ILE A 77 -1.81 8.50 9.52
C ILE A 77 -0.41 9.00 9.18
N GLN A 78 -0.18 9.50 7.97
CA GLN A 78 1.12 10.02 7.57
C GLN A 78 1.62 11.18 8.45
N ARG A 79 0.71 11.96 9.04
CA ARG A 79 1.06 13.08 9.94
C ARG A 79 1.35 12.66 11.37
N VAL A 80 0.71 11.58 11.85
CA VAL A 80 0.74 11.19 13.28
C VAL A 80 1.54 9.92 13.55
N LYS A 81 1.89 9.15 12.54
CA LYS A 81 2.64 7.91 12.67
C LYS A 81 4.05 8.15 13.22
N PRO A 82 4.61 7.21 14.00
CA PRO A 82 6.00 7.27 14.44
C PRO A 82 7.00 7.24 13.29
N ASP A 83 8.20 7.74 13.53
CA ASP A 83 9.32 7.58 12.60
C ASP A 83 9.60 6.10 12.31
N GLY A 84 9.81 5.78 11.04
CA GLY A 84 10.03 4.39 10.60
C GLY A 84 8.77 3.56 10.41
N PHE A 85 7.59 4.11 10.74
CA PHE A 85 6.33 3.42 10.51
C PHE A 85 5.92 3.49 9.03
N THR A 86 5.64 2.34 8.42
CA THR A 86 5.34 2.21 7.00
C THR A 86 3.85 1.92 6.75
N MET A 87 3.27 2.66 5.82
CA MET A 87 1.93 2.38 5.28
C MET A 87 2.06 1.93 3.83
N ALA A 88 1.71 0.68 3.55
CA ALA A 88 1.66 0.12 2.22
C ALA A 88 0.20 -0.05 1.76
N TRP A 89 -0.03 0.11 0.46
CA TRP A 89 -1.36 -0.01 -0.15
C TRP A 89 -1.37 -1.07 -1.26
N TYR A 90 -2.44 -1.85 -1.28
CA TYR A 90 -2.76 -2.81 -2.34
C TYR A 90 -4.26 -2.76 -2.65
N ASN A 91 -4.63 -2.74 -3.93
CA ASN A 91 -6.03 -2.73 -4.37
C ASN A 91 -6.32 -3.61 -5.59
N GLY A 92 -5.52 -4.61 -5.85
CA GLY A 92 -5.69 -5.49 -7.01
C GLY A 92 -5.23 -4.89 -8.35
N SER A 93 -4.62 -3.70 -8.37
CA SER A 93 -4.13 -3.09 -9.61
C SER A 93 -2.76 -3.59 -10.00
N GLY A 94 -2.61 -4.10 -11.24
CA GLY A 94 -1.33 -4.51 -11.82
C GLY A 94 -0.52 -3.36 -12.44
N SER A 95 -1.05 -2.13 -12.46
CA SER A 95 -0.37 -0.93 -12.97
C SER A 95 -0.98 0.32 -12.34
N LEU A 96 -0.23 1.43 -12.31
CA LEU A 96 -0.67 2.69 -11.76
C LEU A 96 -0.69 3.80 -12.81
N SER A 97 -1.86 4.37 -13.02
CA SER A 97 -2.03 5.63 -13.75
C SER A 97 -1.58 6.82 -12.88
N ALA A 98 -1.39 7.98 -13.51
CA ALA A 98 -1.15 9.22 -12.76
C ALA A 98 -2.29 9.55 -11.78
N GLY A 99 -3.55 9.24 -12.15
CA GLY A 99 -4.71 9.40 -11.27
C GLY A 99 -4.66 8.46 -10.07
N SER A 100 -4.28 7.19 -10.27
CA SER A 100 -4.12 6.24 -9.17
C SER A 100 -3.04 6.69 -8.19
N ILE A 101 -1.92 7.20 -8.70
CA ILE A 101 -0.83 7.73 -7.87
C ILE A 101 -1.29 8.95 -7.08
N SER A 102 -2.02 9.88 -7.72
CA SER A 102 -2.55 11.06 -7.05
C SER A 102 -3.54 10.72 -5.94
N SER A 103 -4.36 9.70 -6.12
CA SER A 103 -5.35 9.30 -5.11
C SER A 103 -4.74 8.53 -3.93
N TRP A 104 -3.74 7.67 -4.18
CA TRP A 104 -3.39 6.63 -3.21
C TRP A 104 -1.92 6.62 -2.78
N LEU A 105 -1.04 7.37 -3.44
CA LEU A 105 0.38 7.41 -3.11
C LEU A 105 0.87 8.81 -2.77
N GLN A 106 0.59 9.79 -3.65
CA GLN A 106 1.09 11.16 -3.52
C GLN A 106 0.14 12.15 -4.19
N ASN A 107 -0.48 13.05 -3.46
CA ASN A 107 -1.33 14.12 -3.98
C ASN A 107 -0.65 15.48 -3.81
N GLY A 108 -0.05 16.01 -4.88
CA GLY A 108 0.79 17.20 -4.78
C GLY A 108 1.90 16.99 -3.75
N ASP A 109 1.97 17.86 -2.76
CA ASP A 109 2.95 17.75 -1.66
C ASP A 109 2.49 16.81 -0.53
N THR A 110 1.27 16.26 -0.60
CA THR A 110 0.72 15.39 0.44
C THR A 110 1.04 13.93 0.16
N ARG A 111 1.81 13.30 1.06
CA ARG A 111 2.03 11.85 1.04
C ARG A 111 0.76 11.14 1.54
N ILE A 112 0.26 10.18 0.76
CA ILE A 112 -0.92 9.37 1.11
C ILE A 112 -0.47 8.01 1.67
N ASN A 113 0.43 7.32 0.97
CA ASN A 113 1.05 6.09 1.43
C ASN A 113 2.57 6.11 1.22
N ASP A 114 3.28 5.25 1.95
CA ASP A 114 4.72 5.09 1.77
C ASP A 114 5.04 4.21 0.59
N GLU A 115 4.27 3.14 0.41
CA GLU A 115 4.50 2.11 -0.61
C GLU A 115 3.19 1.75 -1.31
N TRP A 116 3.30 1.24 -2.54
CA TRP A 116 2.22 0.60 -3.26
C TRP A 116 2.65 -0.76 -3.78
N TRP A 117 1.82 -1.76 -3.52
CA TRP A 117 2.03 -3.12 -3.97
C TRP A 117 1.14 -3.40 -5.19
N LEU A 118 1.75 -3.69 -6.33
CA LEU A 118 1.05 -4.07 -7.56
C LEU A 118 0.50 -5.49 -7.41
N ASP A 119 -0.69 -5.73 -7.96
CA ASP A 119 -1.23 -7.07 -8.10
C ASP A 119 -0.31 -7.94 -8.98
N MET A 120 -0.33 -9.23 -8.75
CA MET A 120 0.45 -10.23 -9.51
C MET A 120 0.12 -10.27 -11.01
N SER A 121 -0.90 -9.55 -11.46
CA SER A 121 -1.25 -9.40 -12.88
C SER A 121 -0.38 -8.36 -13.63
N TRP A 122 0.60 -7.72 -12.95
CA TRP A 122 1.48 -6.76 -13.63
C TRP A 122 2.22 -7.39 -14.82
N GLY A 123 2.15 -6.72 -15.98
CA GLY A 123 2.79 -7.19 -17.23
C GLY A 123 4.09 -6.45 -17.54
N GLY A 124 4.22 -5.22 -17.07
CA GLY A 124 5.36 -4.33 -17.17
C GLY A 124 5.16 -3.15 -16.22
N VAL A 125 6.25 -2.49 -15.86
CA VAL A 125 6.24 -1.44 -14.84
C VAL A 125 6.66 -0.06 -15.36
N ASP A 126 6.98 0.07 -16.66
CA ASP A 126 7.53 1.29 -17.24
C ASP A 126 6.63 2.51 -16.99
N ASP A 127 5.33 2.42 -17.32
CA ASP A 127 4.38 3.52 -17.14
C ASP A 127 4.15 3.81 -15.65
N THR A 128 4.05 2.79 -14.83
CA THR A 128 3.93 2.93 -13.37
C THR A 128 5.14 3.66 -12.79
N VAL A 129 6.34 3.28 -13.18
CA VAL A 129 7.60 3.92 -12.76
C VAL A 129 7.67 5.37 -13.26
N ALA A 130 7.28 5.62 -14.52
CA ALA A 130 7.26 6.97 -15.08
C ALA A 130 6.28 7.89 -14.31
N ASN A 131 5.06 7.42 -14.07
CA ASN A 131 4.05 8.16 -13.32
C ASN A 131 4.47 8.40 -11.85
N THR A 132 5.11 7.42 -11.21
CA THR A 132 5.64 7.54 -9.84
C THR A 132 6.72 8.63 -9.75
N LYS A 133 7.66 8.62 -10.68
CA LYS A 133 8.71 9.65 -10.77
C LYS A 133 8.13 11.04 -11.06
N ALA A 134 7.12 11.14 -11.94
CA ALA A 134 6.44 12.39 -12.24
C ALA A 134 5.73 12.99 -11.02
N ALA A 135 5.29 12.16 -10.07
CA ALA A 135 4.72 12.57 -8.80
C ALA A 135 5.79 12.89 -7.73
N GLY A 136 7.08 12.91 -8.08
CA GLY A 136 8.18 13.21 -7.15
C GLY A 136 8.52 12.07 -6.19
N ARG A 137 8.04 10.83 -6.47
CA ARG A 137 8.26 9.66 -5.62
C ARG A 137 9.37 8.76 -6.16
N SER A 138 9.98 8.00 -5.25
CA SER A 138 10.92 6.96 -5.62
C SER A 138 10.21 5.82 -6.37
N PRO A 139 10.73 5.32 -7.49
CA PRO A 139 10.16 4.14 -8.12
C PRO A 139 10.27 2.88 -7.22
N PHE A 140 11.15 2.89 -6.23
CA PHE A 140 11.29 1.82 -5.24
C PHE A 140 10.21 1.84 -4.14
N ASP A 141 9.35 2.87 -4.13
CA ASP A 141 8.10 2.87 -3.34
C ASP A 141 7.02 1.98 -3.98
N ILE A 142 7.29 1.43 -5.18
CA ILE A 142 6.42 0.50 -5.89
C ILE A 142 7.01 -0.92 -5.77
N HIS A 143 6.17 -1.85 -5.29
CA HIS A 143 6.51 -3.26 -5.16
C HIS A 143 5.72 -4.07 -6.18
N ALA A 144 6.41 -4.79 -7.06
CA ALA A 144 5.80 -5.72 -8.00
C ALA A 144 5.57 -7.07 -7.29
N SER A 145 4.34 -7.36 -6.91
CA SER A 145 4.02 -8.59 -6.17
C SER A 145 4.23 -9.83 -7.02
N TRP A 146 4.81 -10.87 -6.42
CA TRP A 146 5.03 -12.15 -7.08
C TRP A 146 4.66 -13.31 -6.17
N GLU A 147 3.77 -14.19 -6.65
CA GLU A 147 3.31 -15.35 -5.90
C GLU A 147 4.23 -16.56 -6.18
N TYR A 148 4.98 -16.98 -5.18
CA TYR A 148 5.94 -18.09 -5.30
C TYR A 148 5.27 -19.45 -5.25
N PHE A 149 4.17 -19.60 -4.49
CA PHE A 149 3.43 -20.86 -4.39
C PHE A 149 2.23 -20.84 -5.34
N PRO A 150 2.33 -21.47 -6.51
CA PRO A 150 1.21 -21.51 -7.42
C PRO A 150 0.04 -22.25 -6.78
N ARG A 151 -1.09 -21.60 -6.64
CA ARG A 151 -2.37 -22.31 -6.58
C ARG A 151 -2.43 -23.19 -7.83
N ALA A 152 -3.05 -24.37 -7.74
CA ALA A 152 -3.14 -25.33 -8.85
C ALA A 152 -3.35 -24.60 -10.19
N GLY A 153 -2.30 -24.52 -11.03
CA GLY A 153 -2.38 -23.83 -12.32
C GLY A 153 -1.22 -22.92 -12.71
N GLY A 154 -0.20 -22.68 -11.87
CA GLY A 154 0.99 -21.92 -12.26
C GLY A 154 1.37 -20.74 -11.38
N SER A 155 2.54 -20.16 -11.57
CA SER A 155 3.00 -18.94 -10.90
C SER A 155 2.20 -17.74 -11.40
N ARG A 156 1.81 -16.85 -10.48
CA ARG A 156 1.23 -15.53 -10.81
C ARG A 156 2.29 -14.47 -10.59
N GLY A 157 2.44 -13.61 -11.54
CA GLY A 157 3.37 -12.50 -11.55
C GLY A 157 3.89 -12.26 -12.96
N GLY A 158 4.29 -11.04 -13.25
CA GLY A 158 4.99 -10.69 -14.47
C GLY A 158 6.37 -11.36 -14.54
N ARG A 159 7.04 -11.17 -15.64
CA ARG A 159 8.42 -11.68 -15.77
C ARG A 159 9.36 -10.79 -14.96
N VAL A 160 10.09 -11.35 -14.02
CA VAL A 160 11.08 -10.59 -13.21
C VAL A 160 12.07 -9.83 -14.12
N SER A 161 12.38 -10.37 -15.31
CA SER A 161 13.22 -9.67 -16.30
C SER A 161 12.61 -8.34 -16.79
N SER A 162 11.28 -8.15 -16.72
CA SER A 162 10.63 -6.89 -17.08
C SER A 162 10.73 -5.81 -16.00
N LEU A 163 11.32 -6.14 -14.85
CA LEU A 163 11.68 -5.17 -13.82
C LEU A 163 13.07 -4.56 -14.04
N VAL A 164 13.77 -4.99 -15.09
CA VAL A 164 15.09 -4.47 -15.45
C VAL A 164 14.94 -3.60 -16.70
N GLY A 165 15.29 -2.34 -16.57
CA GLY A 165 15.25 -1.37 -17.67
C GLY A 165 16.31 -1.66 -18.77
N ASN A 166 16.22 -0.94 -19.88
CA ASN A 166 17.15 -1.06 -21.00
C ASN A 166 18.61 -0.71 -20.62
N ASP A 167 18.80 -0.01 -19.52
CA ASP A 167 20.11 0.32 -18.95
C ASP A 167 20.66 -0.76 -18.01
N GLY A 168 19.97 -1.88 -17.88
CA GLY A 168 20.34 -2.99 -17.02
C GLY A 168 20.08 -2.78 -15.52
N LYS A 169 19.40 -1.69 -15.15
CA LYS A 169 19.09 -1.39 -13.74
C LYS A 169 17.68 -1.83 -13.37
N VAL A 170 17.51 -2.22 -12.11
CA VAL A 170 16.20 -2.52 -11.54
C VAL A 170 15.36 -1.24 -11.48
N MET A 171 14.10 -1.32 -11.91
CA MET A 171 13.21 -0.17 -12.05
C MET A 171 12.34 0.09 -10.82
N CYS A 172 11.98 -0.94 -10.07
CA CYS A 172 11.16 -0.85 -8.85
C CYS A 172 11.49 -2.01 -7.91
N SER A 173 10.86 -2.05 -6.74
CA SER A 173 10.97 -3.16 -5.77
C SER A 173 10.23 -4.42 -6.25
N LEU A 174 10.61 -5.60 -5.72
CA LEU A 174 9.95 -6.88 -5.91
C LEU A 174 9.45 -7.38 -4.55
#